data_d90f88826e6fb9fae9a02f44e256c0a3
#
_entry.id   d90f88826e6fb9fae9a02f44e256c0a3
#
_cell.length_a   1.000
_cell.length_b   1.000
_cell.length_c   1.000
_cell.angle_alpha   90.00
_cell.angle_beta   90.00
_cell.angle_gamma   90.00
#
_symmetry.space_group_name_H-M   'P 1'
#
loop_
_entity.id
_entity.type
_entity.pdbx_description
1 polymer ?
#
loop_
_entity_poly.entity_id
_entity_poly.type
_entity_poly.pdbx_seq_one_letter_code
_entity_poly.pdbx_strand_id
1 'polypeptide(L)'
;MRKLSVFYEHILQACEQSGKTIPEVLAFCREQGISAVEMNYSLFASEREVIAPMLSDAGLVISCMHETFDFSHDTDLGRAQQMLDTAASQQVSRVLFVAGALETAEAAELAACSSTYEATSTFMAENKSIQNMVHALSSLAEYAALRGVSITLEDFDGFLQPFARTYPLLWFMEHVPGLRYTLDIGNFAFSDEDVSYAAWLLKDYIVHVHCKDRAESPLVHGRFCRGLGQTPAGTGYLPMAKLLTDLEACDYDGYLAIEHFDCLLYTSPSPRDRQKSR
;
A
#
# COMPACT_ATOMS: atom_id res chain seq x y z
N MET A 1 17.85 -11.05 -7.03
CA MET A 1 17.19 -11.54 -5.78
C MET A 1 16.12 -10.52 -5.45
N ARG A 2 14.89 -10.95 -5.18
CA ARG A 2 13.78 -10.04 -4.82
C ARG A 2 14.09 -9.31 -3.53
N LYS A 3 13.82 -8.00 -3.48
CA LYS A 3 13.97 -7.18 -2.28
C LYS A 3 12.67 -7.30 -1.48
N LEU A 4 12.70 -7.97 -0.33
CA LEU A 4 11.52 -8.16 0.51
C LEU A 4 11.49 -7.14 1.63
N SER A 5 10.28 -6.63 1.89
CA SER A 5 9.92 -5.76 3.00
C SER A 5 8.71 -6.33 3.73
N VAL A 6 8.47 -5.85 4.94
CA VAL A 6 7.27 -6.13 5.74
C VAL A 6 6.86 -4.87 6.49
N PHE A 7 5.57 -4.67 6.71
CA PHE A 7 5.09 -3.56 7.53
C PHE A 7 5.60 -3.66 8.97
N TYR A 8 6.06 -2.57 9.53
CA TYR A 8 6.57 -2.56 10.91
C TYR A 8 5.47 -2.90 11.92
N GLU A 9 4.22 -2.55 11.63
CA GLU A 9 3.04 -2.94 12.41
C GLU A 9 2.89 -4.47 12.51
N HIS A 10 3.27 -5.21 11.47
CA HIS A 10 3.28 -6.68 11.51
C HIS A 10 4.39 -7.23 12.42
N ILE A 11 5.52 -6.51 12.53
CA ILE A 11 6.55 -6.83 13.53
C ILE A 11 5.96 -6.71 14.94
N LEU A 12 5.24 -5.61 15.22
CA LEU A 12 4.59 -5.40 16.52
C LEU A 12 3.54 -6.47 16.81
N GLN A 13 2.69 -6.79 15.84
CA GLN A 13 1.69 -7.86 15.95
C GLN A 13 2.35 -9.24 16.20
N ALA A 14 3.44 -9.54 15.50
CA ALA A 14 4.18 -10.77 15.70
C ALA A 14 4.79 -10.85 17.11
N CYS A 15 5.26 -9.75 17.67
CA CYS A 15 5.71 -9.69 19.06
C CYS A 15 4.58 -9.99 20.04
N GLU A 16 3.42 -9.36 19.88
CA GLU A 16 2.24 -9.61 20.72
C GLU A 16 1.78 -11.06 20.67
N GLN A 17 1.75 -11.64 19.47
CA GLN A 17 1.27 -13.01 19.25
C GLN A 17 2.25 -14.08 19.73
N SER A 18 3.56 -13.83 19.62
CA SER A 18 4.60 -14.81 19.93
C SER A 18 5.21 -14.66 21.32
N GLY A 19 5.01 -13.50 21.98
CA GLY A 19 5.69 -13.11 23.20
C GLY A 19 7.19 -12.82 23.01
N LYS A 20 7.66 -12.68 21.76
CA LYS A 20 9.04 -12.32 21.42
C LYS A 20 9.22 -10.81 21.48
N THR A 21 10.46 -10.40 21.71
CA THR A 21 10.87 -8.99 21.64
C THR A 21 11.01 -8.55 20.18
N ILE A 22 10.94 -7.22 19.94
CA ILE A 22 11.11 -6.67 18.59
C ILE A 22 12.47 -7.08 17.98
N PRO A 23 13.62 -7.00 18.67
CA PRO A 23 14.89 -7.49 18.11
C PRO A 23 14.89 -8.94 17.68
N GLU A 24 14.21 -9.83 18.44
CA GLU A 24 14.10 -11.26 18.06
C GLU A 24 13.26 -11.46 16.80
N VAL A 25 12.16 -10.69 16.64
CA VAL A 25 11.33 -10.75 15.43
C VAL A 25 12.08 -10.16 14.22
N LEU A 26 12.80 -9.05 14.39
CA LEU A 26 13.63 -8.46 13.34
C LEU A 26 14.75 -9.40 12.89
N ALA A 27 15.42 -10.09 13.83
CA ALA A 27 16.43 -11.10 13.52
C ALA A 27 15.81 -12.25 12.69
N PHE A 28 14.64 -12.74 13.10
CA PHE A 28 13.90 -13.75 12.34
C PHE A 28 13.58 -13.27 10.91
N CYS A 29 13.10 -12.05 10.75
CA CYS A 29 12.83 -11.46 9.42
C CYS A 29 14.09 -11.47 8.54
N ARG A 30 15.24 -11.09 9.10
CA ARG A 30 16.54 -11.15 8.39
C ARG A 30 16.91 -12.56 7.96
N GLU A 31 16.74 -13.56 8.82
CA GLU A 31 16.98 -14.98 8.51
C GLU A 31 16.09 -15.47 7.37
N GLN A 32 14.85 -14.93 7.25
CA GLN A 32 13.93 -15.25 6.16
C GLN A 32 14.19 -14.43 4.88
N GLY A 33 15.23 -13.60 4.83
CA GLY A 33 15.60 -12.83 3.66
C GLY A 33 14.86 -11.49 3.51
N ILE A 34 14.08 -11.06 4.52
CA ILE A 34 13.48 -9.73 4.57
C ILE A 34 14.60 -8.73 4.88
N SER A 35 14.73 -7.69 4.05
CA SER A 35 15.82 -6.72 4.13
C SER A 35 15.36 -5.30 4.48
N ALA A 36 14.05 -5.08 4.57
CA ALA A 36 13.49 -3.77 4.86
C ALA A 36 12.17 -3.86 5.62
N VAL A 37 11.75 -2.73 6.18
CA VAL A 37 10.42 -2.53 6.73
C VAL A 37 9.71 -1.39 6.02
N GLU A 38 8.40 -1.45 5.90
CA GLU A 38 7.56 -0.32 5.60
C GLU A 38 7.10 0.33 6.89
N MET A 39 7.07 1.66 6.95
CA MET A 39 6.99 2.38 8.22
C MET A 39 5.92 3.46 8.21
N ASN A 40 5.01 3.41 9.17
CA ASN A 40 4.13 4.55 9.42
C ASN A 40 4.93 5.76 9.92
N TYR A 41 4.71 6.93 9.29
CA TYR A 41 5.47 8.13 9.61
C TYR A 41 5.23 8.64 11.03
N SER A 42 3.98 8.68 11.49
CA SER A 42 3.65 9.17 12.83
C SER A 42 4.28 8.31 13.92
N LEU A 43 4.25 6.99 13.76
CA LEU A 43 4.91 6.06 14.68
C LEU A 43 6.42 6.29 14.69
N PHE A 44 7.05 6.36 13.52
CA PHE A 44 8.48 6.62 13.42
C PHE A 44 8.88 7.96 14.04
N ALA A 45 8.13 9.02 13.76
CA ALA A 45 8.42 10.35 14.28
C ALA A 45 8.33 10.41 15.82
N SER A 46 7.41 9.65 16.43
CA SER A 46 7.25 9.59 17.89
C SER A 46 8.31 8.75 18.59
N GLU A 47 8.87 7.73 17.94
CA GLU A 47 9.78 6.75 18.53
C GLU A 47 11.11 6.62 17.77
N ARG A 48 11.48 7.62 16.99
CA ARG A 48 12.67 7.62 16.12
C ARG A 48 13.95 7.20 16.83
N GLU A 49 14.16 7.73 18.04
CA GLU A 49 15.39 7.49 18.83
C GLU A 49 15.52 6.01 19.26
N VAL A 50 14.44 5.26 19.24
CA VAL A 50 14.41 3.82 19.54
C VAL A 50 14.40 3.00 18.25
N ILE A 51 13.53 3.34 17.30
CA ILE A 51 13.30 2.53 16.10
C ILE A 51 14.53 2.59 15.16
N ALA A 52 15.10 3.77 14.91
CA ALA A 52 16.16 3.91 13.92
C ALA A 52 17.43 3.12 14.30
N PRO A 53 17.97 3.18 15.53
CA PRO A 53 19.08 2.33 15.94
C PRO A 53 18.74 0.83 15.87
N MET A 54 17.54 0.45 16.30
CA MET A 54 17.13 -0.95 16.34
C MET A 54 17.04 -1.58 14.93
N LEU A 55 16.54 -0.84 13.94
CA LEU A 55 16.54 -1.28 12.53
C LEU A 55 17.97 -1.37 11.99
N SER A 56 18.82 -0.39 12.31
CA SER A 56 20.24 -0.38 11.94
C SER A 56 20.98 -1.59 12.49
N ASP A 57 20.80 -1.89 13.78
CA ASP A 57 21.44 -3.03 14.45
C ASP A 57 20.97 -4.38 13.85
N ALA A 58 19.71 -4.45 13.45
CA ALA A 58 19.16 -5.60 12.73
C ALA A 58 19.61 -5.68 11.26
N GLY A 59 20.28 -4.66 10.72
CA GLY A 59 20.65 -4.58 9.31
C GLY A 59 19.46 -4.45 8.37
N LEU A 60 18.38 -3.80 8.82
CA LEU A 60 17.18 -3.51 8.04
C LEU A 60 17.13 -2.03 7.67
N VAL A 61 16.58 -1.72 6.51
CA VAL A 61 16.31 -0.34 6.06
C VAL A 61 14.81 -0.08 6.00
N ILE A 62 14.42 1.18 5.88
CA ILE A 62 13.02 1.54 5.60
C ILE A 62 12.83 1.56 4.08
N SER A 63 11.94 0.73 3.55
CA SER A 63 11.63 0.61 2.11
C SER A 63 10.73 1.73 1.61
N CYS A 64 9.75 2.11 2.43
CA CYS A 64 8.76 3.14 2.17
C CYS A 64 8.26 3.70 3.51
N MET A 65 7.95 4.99 3.56
CA MET A 65 7.15 5.57 4.65
C MET A 65 5.75 5.85 4.15
N HIS A 66 4.73 5.56 4.97
CA HIS A 66 3.33 5.83 4.63
C HIS A 66 2.64 6.67 5.70
N GLU A 67 1.65 7.47 5.29
CA GLU A 67 0.80 8.23 6.20
C GLU A 67 -0.49 8.69 5.51
N THR A 68 -1.54 8.89 6.31
CA THR A 68 -2.82 9.41 5.85
C THR A 68 -2.89 10.93 6.02
N PHE A 69 -3.37 11.58 4.98
CA PHE A 69 -3.63 13.02 4.92
C PHE A 69 -5.02 13.28 4.34
N ASP A 70 -5.58 14.44 4.61
CA ASP A 70 -6.84 14.89 4.01
C ASP A 70 -6.60 16.07 3.07
N PHE A 71 -5.90 15.82 1.97
CA PHE A 71 -5.66 16.86 0.95
C PHE A 71 -6.91 17.27 0.17
N SER A 72 -8.05 16.60 0.39
CA SER A 72 -9.33 17.05 -0.17
C SER A 72 -9.82 18.36 0.46
N HIS A 73 -9.48 18.59 1.73
CA HIS A 73 -9.92 19.74 2.53
C HIS A 73 -8.78 20.54 3.14
N ASP A 74 -7.68 19.89 3.52
CA ASP A 74 -6.54 20.54 4.17
C ASP A 74 -5.56 21.06 3.13
N THR A 75 -5.22 22.34 3.24
CA THR A 75 -4.24 23.03 2.40
C THR A 75 -2.88 23.19 3.08
N ASP A 76 -2.75 22.82 4.36
CA ASP A 76 -1.47 22.85 5.06
C ASP A 76 -0.64 21.61 4.73
N LEU A 77 0.41 21.81 3.97
CA LEU A 77 1.34 20.75 3.57
C LEU A 77 2.52 20.56 4.53
N GLY A 78 2.59 21.33 5.63
CA GLY A 78 3.76 21.35 6.52
C GLY A 78 4.09 19.98 7.11
N ARG A 79 3.09 19.19 7.56
CA ARG A 79 3.31 17.84 8.08
C ARG A 79 3.76 16.86 6.99
N ALA A 80 3.23 16.97 5.78
CA ALA A 80 3.65 16.14 4.65
C ALA A 80 5.07 16.46 4.20
N GLN A 81 5.47 17.73 4.20
CA GLN A 81 6.85 18.16 3.93
C GLN A 81 7.81 17.65 5.00
N GLN A 82 7.45 17.69 6.29
CA GLN A 82 8.25 17.11 7.38
C GLN A 82 8.44 15.60 7.21
N MET A 83 7.42 14.88 6.74
CA MET A 83 7.54 13.46 6.39
C MET A 83 8.56 13.24 5.27
N LEU A 84 8.53 14.05 4.22
CA LEU A 84 9.50 13.99 3.11
C LEU A 84 10.94 14.32 3.57
N ASP A 85 11.11 15.32 4.44
CA ASP A 85 12.41 15.64 5.05
C ASP A 85 12.93 14.49 5.91
N THR A 86 12.04 13.86 6.67
CA THR A 86 12.36 12.68 7.49
C THR A 86 12.77 11.51 6.60
N ALA A 87 12.00 11.20 5.55
CA ALA A 87 12.32 10.16 4.59
C ALA A 87 13.70 10.37 3.97
N ALA A 88 13.98 11.57 3.48
CA ALA A 88 15.28 11.92 2.91
C ALA A 88 16.41 11.72 3.92
N SER A 89 16.24 12.18 5.18
CA SER A 89 17.25 12.03 6.25
C SER A 89 17.53 10.57 6.63
N GLN A 90 16.57 9.69 6.44
CA GLN A 90 16.65 8.25 6.66
C GLN A 90 17.02 7.46 5.39
N GLN A 91 17.35 8.14 4.29
CA GLN A 91 17.64 7.52 2.98
C GLN A 91 16.48 6.68 2.42
N VAL A 92 15.27 7.01 2.82
CA VAL A 92 14.03 6.41 2.29
C VAL A 92 13.68 7.10 0.98
N SER A 93 13.68 6.35 -0.11
CA SER A 93 13.46 6.89 -1.45
C SER A 93 12.00 6.94 -1.89
N ARG A 94 11.07 6.41 -1.09
CA ARG A 94 9.64 6.31 -1.41
C ARG A 94 8.79 6.72 -0.23
N VAL A 95 7.75 7.50 -0.52
CA VAL A 95 6.75 7.93 0.46
C VAL A 95 5.36 7.69 -0.14
N LEU A 96 4.53 6.97 0.57
CA LEU A 96 3.15 6.69 0.20
C LEU A 96 2.21 7.66 0.95
N PHE A 97 1.43 8.41 0.20
CA PHE A 97 0.35 9.23 0.73
C PHE A 97 -1.01 8.56 0.51
N VAL A 98 -1.77 8.35 1.59
CA VAL A 98 -3.22 8.18 1.48
C VAL A 98 -3.79 9.59 1.45
N ALA A 99 -4.12 10.10 0.26
CA ALA A 99 -4.20 11.54 -0.02
C ALA A 99 -5.55 12.20 0.33
N GLY A 100 -6.49 11.47 0.91
CA GLY A 100 -7.79 11.99 1.30
C GLY A 100 -8.96 11.14 0.81
N ALA A 101 -10.16 11.63 1.05
CA ALA A 101 -11.40 10.97 0.69
C ALA A 101 -12.39 11.96 0.09
N LEU A 102 -13.34 11.45 -0.67
CA LEU A 102 -14.50 12.16 -1.20
C LEU A 102 -15.66 12.08 -0.21
N GLU A 103 -16.59 13.02 -0.31
CA GLU A 103 -17.87 12.88 0.33
C GLU A 103 -18.65 11.69 -0.29
N THR A 104 -19.56 11.09 0.48
CA THR A 104 -20.31 9.89 0.03
C THR A 104 -21.02 10.08 -1.31
N ALA A 105 -21.58 11.28 -1.55
CA ALA A 105 -22.26 11.60 -2.81
C ALA A 105 -21.29 11.66 -3.98
N GLU A 106 -20.15 12.34 -3.80
CA GLU A 106 -19.08 12.44 -4.80
C GLU A 106 -18.48 11.06 -5.15
N ALA A 107 -18.23 10.23 -4.13
CA ALA A 107 -17.73 8.88 -4.32
C ALA A 107 -18.74 7.99 -5.12
N ALA A 108 -20.04 8.16 -4.88
CA ALA A 108 -21.08 7.46 -5.63
C ALA A 108 -21.12 7.91 -7.09
N GLU A 109 -20.98 9.21 -7.37
CA GLU A 109 -20.92 9.75 -8.73
C GLU A 109 -19.66 9.25 -9.46
N LEU A 110 -18.51 9.28 -8.81
CA LEU A 110 -17.27 8.74 -9.37
C LEU A 110 -17.41 7.25 -9.68
N ALA A 111 -17.96 6.44 -8.78
CA ALA A 111 -18.18 5.02 -9.01
C ALA A 111 -19.10 4.76 -10.22
N ALA A 112 -20.11 5.59 -10.42
CA ALA A 112 -21.05 5.47 -11.54
C ALA A 112 -20.40 5.82 -12.89
N CYS A 113 -19.39 6.69 -12.95
CA CYS A 113 -18.70 7.07 -14.18
C CYS A 113 -17.35 6.36 -14.40
N SER A 114 -16.87 5.55 -13.45
CA SER A 114 -15.54 4.92 -13.51
C SER A 114 -15.43 3.74 -14.49
N SER A 115 -16.46 3.45 -15.27
CA SER A 115 -16.42 2.36 -16.27
C SER A 115 -15.65 2.70 -17.55
N THR A 116 -15.40 3.98 -17.81
CA THR A 116 -14.59 4.46 -18.95
C THR A 116 -13.67 5.59 -18.51
N TYR A 117 -12.52 5.69 -19.15
CA TYR A 117 -11.57 6.77 -18.86
C TYR A 117 -12.14 8.16 -19.17
N GLU A 118 -12.89 8.31 -20.27
CA GLU A 118 -13.47 9.59 -20.69
C GLU A 118 -14.49 10.15 -19.66
N ALA A 119 -15.42 9.31 -19.20
CA ALA A 119 -16.40 9.71 -18.19
C ALA A 119 -15.72 10.01 -16.83
N THR A 120 -14.75 9.18 -16.44
CA THR A 120 -13.92 9.39 -15.26
C THR A 120 -13.20 10.74 -15.35
N SER A 121 -12.51 11.02 -16.46
CA SER A 121 -11.71 12.24 -16.64
C SER A 121 -12.56 13.52 -16.53
N THR A 122 -13.78 13.50 -17.04
CA THR A 122 -14.71 14.63 -16.92
C THR A 122 -15.03 14.91 -15.45
N PHE A 123 -15.42 13.89 -14.68
CA PHE A 123 -15.71 14.03 -13.25
C PHE A 123 -14.48 14.50 -12.46
N MET A 124 -13.33 13.86 -12.68
CA MET A 124 -12.10 14.15 -11.97
C MET A 124 -11.63 15.61 -12.19
N ALA A 125 -11.78 16.11 -13.41
CA ALA A 125 -11.39 17.48 -13.76
C ALA A 125 -12.28 18.55 -13.09
N GLU A 126 -13.55 18.24 -12.83
CA GLU A 126 -14.53 19.20 -12.29
C GLU A 126 -14.68 19.12 -10.76
N ASN A 127 -14.33 17.98 -10.16
CA ASN A 127 -14.51 17.77 -8.72
C ASN A 127 -13.46 18.54 -7.90
N LYS A 128 -13.94 19.41 -6.99
CA LYS A 128 -13.08 20.31 -6.21
C LYS A 128 -12.17 19.56 -5.22
N SER A 129 -12.68 18.53 -4.56
CA SER A 129 -11.91 17.73 -3.61
C SER A 129 -10.73 17.05 -4.31
N ILE A 130 -10.94 16.52 -5.50
CA ILE A 130 -9.90 15.93 -6.34
C ILE A 130 -8.89 16.99 -6.81
N GLN A 131 -9.35 18.17 -7.24
CA GLN A 131 -8.45 19.24 -7.66
C GLN A 131 -7.57 19.73 -6.50
N ASN A 132 -8.09 19.77 -5.28
CA ASN A 132 -7.29 20.07 -4.09
C ASN A 132 -6.20 19.01 -3.87
N MET A 133 -6.54 17.72 -3.99
CA MET A 133 -5.55 16.61 -3.91
C MET A 133 -4.47 16.74 -4.99
N VAL A 134 -4.85 17.03 -6.25
CA VAL A 134 -3.90 17.23 -7.36
C VAL A 134 -2.94 18.37 -7.06
N HIS A 135 -3.45 19.49 -6.57
CA HIS A 135 -2.62 20.65 -6.22
C HIS A 135 -1.62 20.32 -5.10
N ALA A 136 -2.09 19.67 -4.03
CA ALA A 136 -1.26 19.26 -2.92
C ALA A 136 -0.17 18.26 -3.37
N LEU A 137 -0.57 17.20 -4.08
CA LEU A 137 0.34 16.17 -4.56
C LEU A 137 1.36 16.71 -5.56
N SER A 138 0.97 17.64 -6.46
CA SER A 138 1.91 18.29 -7.39
C SER A 138 2.97 19.09 -6.65
N SER A 139 2.56 19.90 -5.66
CA SER A 139 3.49 20.66 -4.83
C SER A 139 4.43 19.75 -4.02
N LEU A 140 3.90 18.65 -3.49
CA LEU A 140 4.69 17.68 -2.74
C LEU A 140 5.62 16.85 -3.64
N ALA A 141 5.23 16.56 -4.89
CA ALA A 141 6.09 15.87 -5.85
C ALA A 141 7.32 16.71 -6.20
N GLU A 142 7.14 18.01 -6.45
CA GLU A 142 8.24 18.94 -6.67
C GLU A 142 9.17 19.04 -5.45
N TYR A 143 8.57 19.16 -4.26
CA TYR A 143 9.32 19.23 -3.00
C TYR A 143 10.13 17.96 -2.72
N ALA A 144 9.55 16.78 -3.00
CA ALA A 144 10.16 15.48 -2.84
C ALA A 144 11.31 15.24 -3.84
N ALA A 145 11.13 15.64 -5.10
CA ALA A 145 12.14 15.48 -6.14
C ALA A 145 13.47 16.17 -5.78
N LEU A 146 13.42 17.36 -5.15
CA LEU A 146 14.60 18.08 -4.66
C LEU A 146 15.36 17.34 -3.55
N ARG A 147 14.77 16.30 -2.96
CA ARG A 147 15.27 15.47 -1.87
C ARG A 147 15.64 14.06 -2.29
N GLY A 148 15.47 13.74 -3.57
CA GLY A 148 15.67 12.38 -4.08
C GLY A 148 14.62 11.39 -3.58
N VAL A 149 13.44 11.87 -3.18
CA VAL A 149 12.29 11.06 -2.73
C VAL A 149 11.22 11.06 -3.81
N SER A 150 10.63 9.91 -4.08
CA SER A 150 9.43 9.77 -4.92
C SER A 150 8.20 9.67 -4.04
N ILE A 151 7.14 10.39 -4.41
CA ILE A 151 5.84 10.21 -3.78
C ILE A 151 5.00 9.21 -4.57
N THR A 152 4.19 8.43 -3.86
CA THR A 152 3.29 7.44 -4.46
C THR A 152 1.87 7.59 -3.94
N LEU A 153 0.90 7.20 -4.77
CA LEU A 153 -0.44 6.78 -4.36
C LEU A 153 -0.55 5.27 -4.50
N GLU A 154 -1.43 4.69 -3.72
CA GLU A 154 -1.82 3.29 -3.76
C GLU A 154 -3.26 3.16 -4.27
N ASP A 155 -3.59 2.06 -4.94
CA ASP A 155 -4.97 1.63 -5.10
C ASP A 155 -5.52 1.21 -3.73
N PHE A 156 -6.52 1.92 -3.23
CA PHE A 156 -6.94 1.80 -1.84
C PHE A 156 -8.24 0.98 -1.68
N ASP A 157 -8.37 0.23 -0.59
CA ASP A 157 -9.55 -0.58 -0.29
C ASP A 157 -10.65 0.21 0.44
N GLY A 158 -11.07 1.34 -0.16
CA GLY A 158 -12.07 2.23 0.40
C GLY A 158 -13.00 2.81 -0.65
N PHE A 159 -14.30 2.86 -0.32
CA PHE A 159 -15.31 3.43 -1.22
C PHE A 159 -15.14 4.94 -1.44
N LEU A 160 -14.65 5.65 -0.44
CA LEU A 160 -14.52 7.10 -0.47
C LEU A 160 -13.23 7.59 -1.13
N GLN A 161 -12.24 6.73 -1.29
CA GLN A 161 -10.96 7.11 -1.90
C GLN A 161 -11.08 7.15 -3.42
N PRO A 162 -10.79 8.31 -4.07
CA PRO A 162 -10.92 8.43 -5.51
C PRO A 162 -9.94 7.54 -6.29
N PHE A 163 -8.84 7.13 -5.66
CA PHE A 163 -7.82 6.25 -6.25
C PHE A 163 -8.06 4.75 -6.01
N ALA A 164 -9.25 4.36 -5.52
CA ALA A 164 -9.63 2.95 -5.31
C ALA A 164 -10.00 2.20 -6.61
N ARG A 165 -9.94 2.86 -7.76
CA ARG A 165 -10.30 2.31 -9.08
C ARG A 165 -9.26 2.63 -10.13
N THR A 166 -9.17 1.79 -11.16
CA THR A 166 -8.14 1.85 -12.20
C THR A 166 -8.10 3.18 -12.95
N TYR A 167 -9.22 3.66 -13.49
CA TYR A 167 -9.22 4.88 -14.29
C TYR A 167 -9.02 6.16 -13.48
N PRO A 168 -9.64 6.32 -12.31
CA PRO A 168 -9.31 7.45 -11.42
C PRO A 168 -7.84 7.48 -11.01
N LEU A 169 -7.25 6.33 -10.68
CA LEU A 169 -5.84 6.24 -10.33
C LEU A 169 -4.93 6.60 -11.52
N LEU A 170 -5.23 6.07 -12.73
CA LEU A 170 -4.53 6.47 -13.95
C LEU A 170 -4.61 7.98 -14.18
N TRP A 171 -5.79 8.57 -13.97
CA TRP A 171 -5.97 10.00 -14.11
C TRP A 171 -5.05 10.82 -13.18
N PHE A 172 -4.91 10.40 -11.91
CA PHE A 172 -3.94 11.04 -11.00
C PHE A 172 -2.50 10.92 -11.52
N MET A 173 -2.10 9.75 -12.03
CA MET A 173 -0.76 9.54 -12.59
C MET A 173 -0.45 10.45 -13.78
N GLU A 174 -1.45 10.76 -14.59
CA GLU A 174 -1.31 11.64 -15.75
C GLU A 174 -1.39 13.13 -15.41
N HIS A 175 -2.07 13.52 -14.30
CA HIS A 175 -2.31 14.92 -13.96
C HIS A 175 -1.45 15.43 -12.81
N VAL A 176 -0.68 14.57 -12.14
CA VAL A 176 0.29 14.95 -11.10
C VAL A 176 1.69 14.61 -11.57
N PRO A 177 2.44 15.57 -12.14
CA PRO A 177 3.80 15.32 -12.62
C PRO A 177 4.71 14.77 -11.54
N GLY A 178 5.40 13.67 -11.82
CA GLY A 178 6.33 13.04 -10.87
C GLY A 178 5.69 12.08 -9.86
N LEU A 179 4.36 11.98 -9.81
CA LEU A 179 3.66 10.98 -9.01
C LEU A 179 3.96 9.57 -9.52
N ARG A 180 4.14 8.64 -8.60
CA ARG A 180 4.39 7.23 -8.89
C ARG A 180 3.32 6.37 -8.22
N TYR A 181 3.37 5.08 -8.48
CA TYR A 181 2.36 4.13 -8.04
C TYR A 181 2.93 3.05 -7.13
N THR A 182 2.28 2.84 -5.99
CA THR A 182 2.41 1.65 -5.15
C THR A 182 1.27 0.70 -5.51
N LEU A 183 1.58 -0.39 -6.20
CA LEU A 183 0.60 -1.43 -6.55
C LEU A 183 0.28 -2.26 -5.31
N ASP A 184 -0.94 -2.20 -4.80
CA ASP A 184 -1.45 -3.21 -3.87
C ASP A 184 -2.19 -4.32 -4.65
N ILE A 185 -1.73 -5.56 -4.50
CA ILE A 185 -2.30 -6.68 -5.26
C ILE A 185 -3.72 -7.02 -4.76
N GLY A 186 -4.05 -6.68 -3.50
CA GLY A 186 -5.30 -7.05 -2.85
C GLY A 186 -6.42 -6.01 -2.88
N ASN A 187 -6.09 -4.74 -3.10
CA ASN A 187 -7.05 -3.66 -2.87
C ASN A 187 -8.09 -3.51 -3.99
N PHE A 188 -7.76 -3.74 -5.24
CA PHE A 188 -8.71 -3.71 -6.35
C PHE A 188 -9.87 -4.71 -6.21
N ALA A 189 -9.69 -5.78 -5.42
CA ALA A 189 -10.77 -6.70 -5.10
C ALA A 189 -11.96 -6.01 -4.40
N PHE A 190 -11.71 -4.92 -3.65
CA PHE A 190 -12.75 -4.13 -2.99
C PHE A 190 -13.65 -3.41 -3.98
N SER A 191 -13.12 -2.96 -5.10
CA SER A 191 -13.84 -2.27 -6.17
C SER A 191 -14.31 -3.21 -7.29
N ASP A 192 -14.13 -4.53 -7.13
CA ASP A 192 -14.43 -5.57 -8.13
C ASP A 192 -13.74 -5.33 -9.48
N GLU A 193 -12.49 -4.83 -9.41
CA GLU A 193 -11.66 -4.56 -10.60
C GLU A 193 -10.57 -5.64 -10.79
N ASP A 194 -10.10 -5.76 -12.03
CA ASP A 194 -9.03 -6.72 -12.38
C ASP A 194 -7.66 -6.10 -12.11
N VAL A 195 -7.01 -6.54 -11.04
CA VAL A 195 -5.65 -6.10 -10.69
C VAL A 195 -4.64 -6.38 -11.80
N SER A 196 -4.81 -7.43 -12.61
CA SER A 196 -3.88 -7.73 -13.72
C SER A 196 -3.99 -6.69 -14.83
N TYR A 197 -5.21 -6.26 -15.13
CA TYR A 197 -5.45 -5.17 -16.09
C TYR A 197 -4.91 -3.83 -15.58
N ALA A 198 -5.20 -3.50 -14.31
CA ALA A 198 -4.72 -2.27 -13.69
C ALA A 198 -3.19 -2.22 -13.64
N ALA A 199 -2.53 -3.30 -13.22
CA ALA A 199 -1.09 -3.40 -13.17
C ALA A 199 -0.45 -3.26 -14.57
N TRP A 200 -1.07 -3.84 -15.61
CA TRP A 200 -0.61 -3.68 -16.99
C TRP A 200 -0.74 -2.24 -17.48
N LEU A 201 -1.88 -1.60 -17.19
CA LEU A 201 -2.16 -0.22 -17.62
C LEU A 201 -1.24 0.80 -16.92
N LEU A 202 -0.96 0.59 -15.63
CA LEU A 202 -0.20 1.49 -14.78
C LEU A 202 1.28 1.11 -14.64
N LYS A 203 1.77 0.10 -15.37
CA LYS A 203 3.10 -0.52 -15.21
C LYS A 203 4.25 0.47 -15.15
N ASP A 204 4.21 1.54 -15.97
CA ASP A 204 5.29 2.52 -16.08
C ASP A 204 5.38 3.46 -14.87
N TYR A 205 4.36 3.45 -14.02
CA TYR A 205 4.31 4.23 -12.78
C TYR A 205 4.69 3.41 -11.54
N ILE A 206 4.67 2.06 -11.60
CA ILE A 206 4.89 1.19 -10.43
C ILE A 206 6.33 1.29 -9.96
N VAL A 207 6.52 1.69 -8.69
CA VAL A 207 7.84 1.76 -8.03
C VAL A 207 7.89 1.02 -6.69
N HIS A 208 6.74 0.61 -6.16
CA HIS A 208 6.59 -0.16 -4.94
C HIS A 208 5.41 -1.12 -5.08
N VAL A 209 5.42 -2.23 -4.31
CA VAL A 209 4.37 -3.25 -4.39
C VAL A 209 4.02 -3.74 -2.99
N HIS A 210 2.74 -3.73 -2.67
CA HIS A 210 2.16 -4.41 -1.52
C HIS A 210 1.67 -5.80 -1.92
N CYS A 211 2.25 -6.81 -1.30
CA CYS A 211 1.86 -8.20 -1.47
C CYS A 211 0.74 -8.54 -0.49
N LYS A 212 -0.45 -8.04 -0.77
CA LYS A 212 -1.70 -8.32 -0.05
C LYS A 212 -2.50 -9.35 -0.86
N ASP A 213 -3.04 -10.36 -0.19
CA ASP A 213 -3.87 -11.38 -0.83
C ASP A 213 -5.24 -11.48 -0.15
N ARG A 214 -6.21 -12.02 -0.86
CA ARG A 214 -7.59 -12.12 -0.40
C ARG A 214 -8.06 -13.57 -0.38
N ALA A 215 -8.70 -13.96 0.74
CA ALA A 215 -9.30 -15.26 0.88
C ALA A 215 -10.59 -15.38 0.09
N GLU A 216 -10.86 -16.57 -0.44
CA GLU A 216 -12.19 -16.89 -0.94
C GLU A 216 -13.20 -16.86 0.22
N SER A 217 -14.31 -16.18 0.03
CA SER A 217 -15.37 -16.18 1.03
C SER A 217 -16.12 -17.49 1.05
N PRO A 218 -16.58 -17.95 2.23
CA PRO A 218 -17.58 -18.99 2.28
C PRO A 218 -18.87 -18.54 1.57
N LEU A 219 -19.64 -19.49 1.08
CA LEU A 219 -20.93 -19.23 0.47
C LEU A 219 -21.83 -18.40 1.39
N VAL A 220 -22.15 -17.16 1.00
CA VAL A 220 -23.15 -16.32 1.67
C VAL A 220 -24.47 -16.53 0.96
N HIS A 221 -25.49 -17.04 1.67
CA HIS A 221 -26.79 -17.39 1.11
C HIS A 221 -26.73 -18.33 -0.13
N GLY A 222 -25.79 -19.28 -0.13
CA GLY A 222 -25.62 -20.23 -1.22
C GLY A 222 -24.98 -19.67 -2.49
N ARG A 223 -24.47 -18.44 -2.46
CA ARG A 223 -23.72 -17.84 -3.56
C ARG A 223 -22.26 -17.71 -3.17
N PHE A 224 -21.38 -18.06 -4.10
CA PHE A 224 -19.95 -17.77 -3.96
C PHE A 224 -19.77 -16.27 -4.09
N CYS A 225 -19.24 -15.65 -3.03
CA CYS A 225 -18.80 -14.25 -3.06
C CYS A 225 -17.29 -14.24 -3.01
N ARG A 226 -16.62 -13.49 -3.89
CA ARG A 226 -15.20 -13.23 -3.72
C ARG A 226 -14.98 -12.57 -2.37
N GLY A 227 -14.13 -13.18 -1.55
CA GLY A 227 -13.88 -12.71 -0.20
C GLY A 227 -13.00 -11.47 -0.21
N LEU A 228 -13.31 -10.57 0.72
CA LEU A 228 -12.42 -9.47 1.09
C LEU A 228 -11.61 -9.81 2.34
N GLY A 229 -11.77 -11.02 2.88
CA GLY A 229 -10.98 -11.51 4.01
C GLY A 229 -9.50 -11.59 3.63
N GLN A 230 -8.65 -11.25 4.57
CA GLN A 230 -7.22 -11.33 4.36
C GLN A 230 -6.73 -12.77 4.49
N THR A 231 -5.65 -13.08 3.81
CA THR A 231 -4.96 -14.37 3.89
C THR A 231 -3.47 -14.14 3.66
N PRO A 232 -2.58 -15.05 4.11
CA PRO A 232 -1.15 -14.88 3.86
C PRO A 232 -0.85 -14.73 2.37
N ALA A 233 0.06 -13.82 2.04
CA ALA A 233 0.47 -13.52 0.68
C ALA A 233 0.80 -14.81 -0.10
N GLY A 234 0.18 -14.98 -1.26
CA GLY A 234 0.32 -16.14 -2.13
C GLY A 234 -0.55 -17.36 -1.78
N THR A 235 -1.45 -17.24 -0.80
CA THR A 235 -2.37 -18.33 -0.43
C THR A 235 -3.83 -18.08 -0.80
N GLY A 236 -4.13 -16.88 -1.30
CA GLY A 236 -5.45 -16.44 -1.72
C GLY A 236 -5.76 -16.75 -3.20
N TYR A 237 -6.75 -16.04 -3.72
CA TYR A 237 -7.22 -16.24 -5.10
C TYR A 237 -6.62 -15.24 -6.11
N LEU A 238 -5.90 -14.23 -5.64
CA LEU A 238 -5.34 -13.21 -6.54
C LEU A 238 -4.13 -13.75 -7.32
N PRO A 239 -3.89 -13.27 -8.54
CA PRO A 239 -2.85 -13.81 -9.42
C PRO A 239 -1.44 -13.32 -9.06
N MET A 240 -1.09 -13.31 -7.76
CA MET A 240 0.14 -12.72 -7.22
C MET A 240 1.40 -13.26 -7.92
N ALA A 241 1.52 -14.57 -8.05
CA ALA A 241 2.71 -15.19 -8.67
C ALA A 241 2.92 -14.71 -10.11
N LYS A 242 1.81 -14.55 -10.88
CA LYS A 242 1.86 -14.05 -12.26
C LYS A 242 2.26 -12.57 -12.27
N LEU A 243 1.65 -11.74 -11.43
CA LEU A 243 1.97 -10.30 -11.36
C LEU A 243 3.44 -10.06 -11.00
N LEU A 244 3.98 -10.80 -10.03
CA LEU A 244 5.39 -10.71 -9.66
C LEU A 244 6.32 -11.15 -10.80
N THR A 245 5.92 -12.12 -11.61
CA THR A 245 6.68 -12.54 -12.80
C THR A 245 6.62 -11.48 -13.90
N ASP A 246 5.44 -10.88 -14.12
CA ASP A 246 5.27 -9.83 -15.10
C ASP A 246 6.08 -8.56 -14.73
N LEU A 247 6.12 -8.21 -13.46
CA LEU A 247 6.94 -7.10 -12.94
C LEU A 247 8.45 -7.36 -13.15
N GLU A 248 8.92 -8.58 -12.86
CA GLU A 248 10.31 -8.97 -13.11
C GLU A 248 10.67 -8.89 -14.61
N ALA A 249 9.74 -9.26 -15.49
CA ALA A 249 9.93 -9.15 -16.94
C ALA A 249 9.99 -7.68 -17.43
N CYS A 250 9.52 -6.73 -16.61
CA CYS A 250 9.61 -5.29 -16.84
C CYS A 250 10.76 -4.63 -16.06
N ASP A 251 11.76 -5.41 -15.63
CA ASP A 251 12.93 -4.92 -14.88
C ASP A 251 12.57 -4.19 -13.55
N TYR A 252 11.45 -4.57 -12.92
CA TYR A 252 11.10 -4.03 -11.62
C TYR A 252 12.15 -4.39 -10.56
N ASP A 253 12.74 -3.38 -9.93
CA ASP A 253 13.80 -3.53 -8.93
C ASP A 253 13.41 -2.99 -7.54
N GLY A 254 12.14 -2.61 -7.35
CA GLY A 254 11.58 -2.12 -6.09
C GLY A 254 11.44 -3.19 -5.01
N TYR A 255 10.92 -2.77 -3.87
CA TYR A 255 10.58 -3.68 -2.78
C TYR A 255 9.21 -4.33 -3.00
N LEU A 256 9.09 -5.57 -2.54
CA LEU A 256 7.85 -6.30 -2.39
C LEU A 256 7.54 -6.32 -0.89
N ALA A 257 6.61 -5.48 -0.46
CA ALA A 257 6.22 -5.35 0.94
C ALA A 257 5.09 -6.33 1.25
N ILE A 258 5.34 -7.23 2.19
CA ILE A 258 4.33 -8.18 2.67
C ILE A 258 3.35 -7.41 3.54
N GLU A 259 2.08 -7.45 3.16
CA GLU A 259 0.98 -6.82 3.88
C GLU A 259 -0.08 -7.85 4.25
N HIS A 260 -0.34 -7.99 5.55
CA HIS A 260 -1.31 -8.93 6.07
C HIS A 260 -1.78 -8.51 7.47
N PHE A 261 -2.93 -7.86 7.56
CA PHE A 261 -3.47 -7.33 8.82
C PHE A 261 -4.27 -8.32 9.65
N ASP A 262 -4.28 -9.60 9.28
CA ASP A 262 -4.93 -10.64 10.05
C ASP A 262 -3.94 -11.39 10.96
N CYS A 263 -4.45 -12.16 11.93
CA CYS A 263 -3.63 -12.85 12.91
C CYS A 263 -2.66 -13.84 12.24
N LEU A 264 -1.39 -13.50 12.17
CA LEU A 264 -0.34 -14.29 11.52
C LEU A 264 -0.21 -15.71 12.09
N LEU A 265 -0.63 -15.95 13.36
CA LEU A 265 -0.55 -17.25 14.01
C LEU A 265 -1.73 -18.18 13.71
N TYR A 266 -2.89 -17.64 13.28
CA TYR A 266 -4.08 -18.45 12.97
C TYR A 266 -4.10 -18.99 11.54
N THR A 267 -3.22 -18.56 10.68
CA THR A 267 -3.12 -19.02 9.29
C THR A 267 -2.36 -20.32 9.11
N SER A 268 -1.63 -20.79 10.13
CA SER A 268 -1.16 -22.19 10.21
C SER A 268 -2.13 -22.99 11.05
N PRO A 269 -2.79 -24.02 10.51
CA PRO A 269 -3.62 -24.89 11.33
C PRO A 269 -2.75 -25.47 12.46
N SER A 270 -3.11 -25.10 13.70
CA SER A 270 -2.45 -25.61 14.89
C SER A 270 -2.45 -27.15 14.84
N PRO A 271 -1.43 -27.83 15.34
CA PRO A 271 -1.46 -29.29 15.50
C PRO A 271 -2.71 -29.80 16.22
N ARG A 272 -3.38 -28.96 17.04
CA ARG A 272 -4.65 -29.25 17.72
C ARG A 272 -5.87 -29.19 16.80
N ASP A 273 -5.85 -28.38 15.75
CA ASP A 273 -6.97 -28.26 14.81
C ASP A 273 -7.01 -29.44 13.82
N ARG A 274 -5.84 -30.07 13.55
CA ARG A 274 -5.75 -31.30 12.76
C ARG A 274 -6.33 -32.55 13.49
N GLN A 275 -6.50 -32.50 14.82
CA GLN A 275 -7.10 -33.58 15.57
C GLN A 275 -8.63 -33.56 15.64
N LYS A 276 -9.26 -32.41 15.32
CA LYS A 276 -10.73 -32.24 15.32
C LYS A 276 -11.40 -32.59 13.98
N SER A 277 -10.63 -32.82 12.94
CA SER A 277 -11.12 -33.19 11.59
C SER A 277 -10.90 -34.68 11.24
N ARG A 278 -10.77 -35.55 12.25
CA ARG A 278 -10.78 -36.99 12.10
C ARG A 278 -11.95 -37.60 12.86
#